data_f98fb8fd1c19b178112cfdb62041e99b
#
_entry.id   f98fb8fd1c19b178112cfdb62041e99b
#
_cell.length_a   1.000
_cell.length_b   1.000
_cell.length_c   1.000
_cell.angle_alpha   90.00
_cell.angle_beta   90.00
_cell.angle_gamma   90.00
#
_symmetry.space_group_name_H-M   'P 1'
#
loop_
_entity.id
_entity.type
_entity.pdbx_description
1 polymer ?
#
loop_
_entity_poly.entity_id
_entity_poly.type
_entity_poly.pdbx_seq_one_letter_code
_entity_poly.pdbx_strand_id
1 'polypeptide(L)'
;MTTAILIPARYGSTRYPGKPLVELDGKPMIKRVYDTCVATGRDTFVLTDSMKIFPLFDSDSCWIEETPYENGTARCAGAVSNKFFKAYDTFINVQGDMPDITETMIDRCEEWLKHYSVSTVYTTMREEEQNRPESVKMVRAGDKALWFGRGMTGYGEWHLGVYGYKRNALEMYPHLP
;
A
#
# COMPACT_ATOMS: atom_id res chain seq x y z
N MET A 1 -11.84 14.61 -7.37
CA MET A 1 -11.34 13.23 -7.58
C MET A 1 -11.87 12.39 -6.44
N THR A 2 -12.50 11.28 -6.74
CA THR A 2 -12.93 10.30 -5.76
C THR A 2 -11.80 9.31 -5.51
N THR A 3 -11.40 9.14 -4.25
CA THR A 3 -10.25 8.32 -3.86
C THR A 3 -10.70 7.14 -3.02
N ALA A 4 -10.20 5.94 -3.35
CA ALA A 4 -10.31 4.77 -2.50
C ALA A 4 -8.94 4.34 -1.96
N ILE A 5 -8.93 3.79 -0.75
CA ILE A 5 -7.75 3.15 -0.18
C ILE A 5 -7.86 1.64 -0.39
N LEU A 6 -6.81 1.05 -0.93
CA LEU A 6 -6.69 -0.39 -1.15
C LEU A 6 -5.60 -0.96 -0.24
N ILE A 7 -5.95 -1.98 0.55
CA ILE A 7 -5.05 -2.64 1.49
C ILE A 7 -4.83 -4.09 1.04
N PRO A 8 -3.83 -4.37 0.18
CA PRO A 8 -3.52 -5.73 -0.21
C PRO A 8 -2.95 -6.51 0.99
N ALA A 9 -3.55 -7.66 1.28
CA ALA A 9 -3.18 -8.50 2.41
C ALA A 9 -3.26 -9.98 2.04
N ARG A 10 -2.11 -10.62 1.88
CA ARG A 10 -2.01 -12.07 1.66
C ARG A 10 -1.66 -12.81 2.95
N TYR A 11 -2.28 -13.97 3.15
CA TYR A 11 -1.94 -14.83 4.28
C TYR A 11 -0.61 -15.56 4.06
N GLY A 12 -0.39 -16.04 2.82
CA GLY A 12 0.76 -16.83 2.42
C GLY A 12 2.01 -15.97 2.16
N SER A 13 2.65 -15.44 3.21
CA SER A 13 3.98 -14.83 3.10
C SER A 13 5.07 -15.89 3.28
N THR A 14 6.05 -15.95 2.38
CA THR A 14 7.16 -16.91 2.47
C THR A 14 8.07 -16.67 3.68
N ARG A 15 8.26 -15.41 4.08
CA ARG A 15 9.09 -15.02 5.23
C ARG A 15 8.36 -15.14 6.57
N TYR A 16 7.09 -14.83 6.62
CA TYR A 16 6.27 -14.87 7.83
C TYR A 16 4.80 -15.13 7.50
N PRO A 17 4.36 -16.41 7.41
CA PRO A 17 2.97 -16.75 7.16
C PRO A 17 2.04 -16.18 8.22
N GLY A 18 0.91 -15.61 7.80
CA GLY A 18 -0.05 -15.01 8.70
C GLY A 18 0.34 -13.66 9.28
N LYS A 19 1.40 -13.00 8.77
CA LYS A 19 1.84 -11.68 9.25
C LYS A 19 0.71 -10.66 9.45
N PRO A 20 -0.29 -10.52 8.57
CA PRO A 20 -1.39 -9.58 8.79
C PRO A 20 -2.23 -9.85 10.03
N LEU A 21 -2.22 -11.09 10.53
CA LEU A 21 -2.97 -11.52 11.72
C LEU A 21 -2.18 -11.44 13.02
N VAL A 22 -0.90 -11.07 12.96
CA VAL A 22 -0.09 -10.86 14.16
C VAL A 22 -0.73 -9.78 15.01
N GLU A 23 -0.91 -10.07 16.29
CA GLU A 23 -1.48 -9.11 17.22
C GLU A 23 -0.42 -8.11 17.70
N LEU A 24 -0.78 -6.85 17.63
CA LEU A 24 -0.05 -5.73 18.21
C LEU A 24 -0.96 -5.10 19.26
N ASP A 25 -0.59 -5.22 20.53
CA ASP A 25 -1.41 -4.79 21.69
C ASP A 25 -2.87 -5.32 21.63
N GLY A 26 -3.02 -6.62 21.39
CA GLY A 26 -4.32 -7.29 21.37
C GLY A 26 -5.19 -7.03 20.12
N LYS A 27 -4.64 -6.42 19.06
CA LYS A 27 -5.36 -6.14 17.81
C LYS A 27 -4.56 -6.63 16.60
N PRO A 28 -5.16 -7.41 15.67
CA PRO A 28 -4.48 -7.83 14.46
C PRO A 28 -3.88 -6.65 13.69
N MET A 29 -2.66 -6.80 13.21
CA MET A 29 -1.93 -5.76 12.47
C MET A 29 -2.76 -5.18 11.33
N ILE A 30 -3.41 -6.03 10.53
CA ILE A 30 -4.26 -5.59 9.40
C ILE A 30 -5.45 -4.72 9.86
N LYS A 31 -6.01 -5.00 11.05
CA LYS A 31 -7.10 -4.19 11.62
C LYS A 31 -6.61 -2.81 12.04
N ARG A 32 -5.39 -2.69 12.56
CA ARG A 32 -4.80 -1.38 12.87
C ARG A 32 -4.63 -0.54 11.61
N VAL A 33 -4.07 -1.13 10.55
CA VAL A 33 -3.92 -0.46 9.26
C VAL A 33 -5.27 0.00 8.72
N TYR A 34 -6.26 -0.91 8.71
CA TYR A 34 -7.60 -0.62 8.21
C TYR A 34 -8.27 0.52 8.98
N ASP A 35 -8.25 0.47 10.32
CA ASP A 35 -8.91 1.49 11.14
C ASP A 35 -8.28 2.88 10.96
N THR A 36 -6.95 2.96 10.79
CA THR A 36 -6.28 4.23 10.47
C THR A 36 -6.72 4.74 9.09
N CYS A 37 -6.83 3.85 8.10
CA CYS A 37 -7.28 4.23 6.77
C CYS A 37 -8.74 4.72 6.77
N VAL A 38 -9.64 4.02 7.44
CA VAL A 38 -11.06 4.41 7.59
C VAL A 38 -11.20 5.76 8.29
N ALA A 39 -10.38 6.03 9.31
CA ALA A 39 -10.40 7.30 10.05
C ALA A 39 -10.12 8.52 9.15
N THR A 40 -9.51 8.35 7.97
CA THR A 40 -9.31 9.41 6.98
C THR A 40 -10.60 9.83 6.25
N GLY A 41 -11.72 9.12 6.47
CA GLY A 41 -13.00 9.35 5.81
C GLY A 41 -13.06 8.90 4.35
N ARG A 42 -12.04 8.17 3.86
CA ARG A 42 -12.01 7.60 2.50
C ARG A 42 -12.56 6.18 2.50
N ASP A 43 -13.21 5.80 1.42
CA ASP A 43 -13.63 4.41 1.21
C ASP A 43 -12.40 3.50 1.22
N THR A 44 -12.41 2.51 2.10
CA THR A 44 -11.25 1.66 2.37
C THR A 44 -11.61 0.19 2.17
N PHE A 45 -10.80 -0.51 1.38
CA PHE A 45 -11.03 -1.90 1.01
C PHE A 45 -9.81 -2.76 1.29
N VAL A 46 -10.03 -3.88 1.97
CA VAL A 46 -9.02 -4.93 2.14
C VAL A 46 -9.13 -5.91 0.97
N LEU A 47 -8.01 -6.17 0.32
CA LEU A 47 -7.92 -7.11 -0.81
C LEU A 47 -7.15 -8.35 -0.36
N THR A 48 -7.80 -9.48 -0.20
CA THR A 48 -7.19 -10.69 0.35
C THR A 48 -7.44 -11.94 -0.48
N ASP A 49 -6.57 -12.93 -0.31
CA ASP A 49 -6.72 -14.29 -0.86
C ASP A 49 -7.12 -15.31 0.21
N SER A 50 -7.47 -14.86 1.42
CA SER A 50 -7.58 -15.76 2.56
C SER A 50 -8.87 -15.60 3.36
N MET A 51 -9.60 -16.71 3.49
CA MET A 51 -10.73 -16.84 4.42
C MET A 51 -10.35 -16.70 5.90
N LYS A 52 -9.07 -16.60 6.25
CA LYS A 52 -8.62 -16.27 7.61
C LYS A 52 -8.61 -14.76 7.87
N ILE A 53 -8.48 -13.96 6.82
CA ILE A 53 -8.47 -12.49 6.88
C ILE A 53 -9.87 -11.93 6.64
N PHE A 54 -10.57 -12.46 5.64
CA PHE A 54 -11.88 -11.98 5.20
C PHE A 54 -12.89 -11.77 6.35
N PRO A 55 -13.08 -12.71 7.30
CA PRO A 55 -14.10 -12.56 8.37
C PRO A 55 -13.80 -11.46 9.40
N LEU A 56 -12.64 -10.82 9.34
CA LEU A 56 -12.30 -9.69 10.21
C LEU A 56 -12.95 -8.38 9.79
N PHE A 57 -13.56 -8.34 8.62
CA PHE A 57 -14.12 -7.14 7.99
C PHE A 57 -15.54 -7.39 7.50
N ASP A 58 -16.31 -6.32 7.35
CA ASP A 58 -17.60 -6.39 6.69
C ASP A 58 -17.43 -6.76 5.22
N SER A 59 -18.40 -7.48 4.66
CA SER A 59 -18.37 -7.95 3.26
C SER A 59 -18.21 -6.83 2.23
N ASP A 60 -18.68 -5.64 2.56
CA ASP A 60 -18.60 -4.46 1.68
C ASP A 60 -17.21 -3.78 1.74
N SER A 61 -16.41 -4.12 2.74
CA SER A 61 -15.09 -3.55 2.99
C SER A 61 -13.94 -4.51 2.68
N CYS A 62 -14.25 -5.76 2.39
CA CYS A 62 -13.23 -6.77 2.13
C CYS A 62 -13.54 -7.54 0.84
N TRP A 63 -12.60 -7.48 -0.08
CA TRP A 63 -12.67 -8.18 -1.35
C TRP A 63 -11.79 -9.43 -1.30
N ILE A 64 -12.41 -10.59 -1.51
CA ILE A 64 -11.67 -11.86 -1.56
C ILE A 64 -11.46 -12.30 -3.01
N GLU A 65 -10.21 -12.61 -3.35
CA GLU A 65 -9.83 -13.10 -4.66
C GLU A 65 -8.63 -14.05 -4.54
N GLU A 66 -8.81 -15.28 -5.02
CA GLU A 66 -7.80 -16.32 -4.96
C GLU A 66 -6.72 -16.21 -6.04
N THR A 67 -6.88 -15.28 -7.00
CA THR A 67 -5.88 -15.06 -8.05
C THR A 67 -4.49 -14.82 -7.45
N PRO A 68 -3.47 -15.58 -7.87
CA PRO A 68 -2.12 -15.40 -7.39
C PRO A 68 -1.50 -14.14 -8.01
N TYR A 69 -1.31 -13.12 -7.20
CA TYR A 69 -0.61 -11.89 -7.62
C TYR A 69 0.83 -11.89 -7.11
N GLU A 70 1.76 -11.42 -7.92
CA GLU A 70 3.18 -11.34 -7.57
C GLU A 70 3.43 -10.44 -6.35
N ASN A 71 2.70 -9.34 -6.28
CA ASN A 71 2.87 -8.32 -5.23
C ASN A 71 1.56 -7.59 -4.94
N GLY A 72 1.60 -6.69 -3.94
CA GLY A 72 0.44 -5.90 -3.51
C GLY A 72 -0.09 -4.96 -4.60
N THR A 73 0.78 -4.36 -5.41
CA THR A 73 0.36 -3.45 -6.50
C THR A 73 -0.37 -4.23 -7.60
N ALA A 74 0.13 -5.42 -7.96
CA ALA A 74 -0.55 -6.29 -8.92
C ALA A 74 -1.96 -6.68 -8.44
N ARG A 75 -2.13 -6.97 -7.14
CA ARG A 75 -3.45 -7.24 -6.54
C ARG A 75 -4.37 -6.02 -6.61
N CYS A 76 -3.86 -4.83 -6.31
CA CYS A 76 -4.63 -3.59 -6.46
C CYS A 76 -5.05 -3.37 -7.93
N ALA A 77 -4.14 -3.58 -8.87
CA ALA A 77 -4.43 -3.44 -10.31
C ALA A 77 -5.50 -4.44 -10.79
N GLY A 78 -5.44 -5.68 -10.34
CA GLY A 78 -6.49 -6.68 -10.61
C GLY A 78 -7.85 -6.23 -10.07
N ALA A 79 -7.90 -5.80 -8.82
CA ALA A 79 -9.14 -5.36 -8.18
C ALA A 79 -9.80 -4.19 -8.91
N VAL A 80 -9.04 -3.14 -9.31
CA VAL A 80 -9.61 -1.94 -9.95
C VAL A 80 -10.19 -2.19 -11.34
N SER A 81 -9.87 -3.31 -11.96
CA SER A 81 -10.51 -3.77 -13.21
C SER A 81 -11.97 -4.15 -12.99
N ASN A 82 -12.38 -4.41 -11.75
CA ASN A 82 -13.78 -4.73 -11.43
C ASN A 82 -14.68 -3.50 -11.51
N LYS A 83 -15.91 -3.71 -11.98
CA LYS A 83 -16.93 -2.65 -12.12
C LYS A 83 -17.22 -1.92 -10.80
N PHE A 84 -17.09 -2.58 -9.66
CA PHE A 84 -17.29 -2.00 -8.34
C PHE A 84 -16.41 -0.77 -8.11
N PHE A 85 -15.16 -0.80 -8.56
CA PHE A 85 -14.21 0.30 -8.37
C PHE A 85 -14.31 1.42 -9.43
N LYS A 86 -15.26 1.36 -10.38
CA LYS A 86 -15.38 2.35 -11.46
C LYS A 86 -15.70 3.78 -10.97
N ALA A 87 -16.26 3.93 -9.78
CA ALA A 87 -16.59 5.23 -9.20
C ALA A 87 -15.38 6.03 -8.72
N TYR A 88 -14.21 5.40 -8.58
CA TYR A 88 -13.00 6.05 -8.04
C TYR A 88 -12.05 6.45 -9.15
N ASP A 89 -11.51 7.67 -9.05
CA ASP A 89 -10.54 8.25 -9.99
C ASP A 89 -9.10 7.89 -9.61
N THR A 90 -8.87 7.78 -8.30
CA THR A 90 -7.54 7.59 -7.69
C THR A 90 -7.57 6.53 -6.59
N PHE A 91 -6.42 5.89 -6.38
CA PHE A 91 -6.27 4.82 -5.41
C PHE A 91 -5.00 5.03 -4.58
N ILE A 92 -5.12 4.84 -3.27
CA ILE A 92 -3.97 4.79 -2.37
C ILE A 92 -3.74 3.34 -1.96
N ASN A 93 -2.59 2.79 -2.30
CA ASN A 93 -2.16 1.45 -1.91
C ASN A 93 -1.39 1.54 -0.59
N VAL A 94 -1.99 1.03 0.48
CA VAL A 94 -1.39 0.92 1.81
C VAL A 94 -1.15 -0.56 2.10
N GLN A 95 0.09 -0.94 2.37
CA GLN A 95 0.40 -2.35 2.63
C GLN A 95 -0.23 -2.81 3.96
N GLY A 96 -0.84 -4.01 3.98
CA GLY A 96 -1.51 -4.55 5.16
C GLY A 96 -0.57 -4.86 6.35
N ASP A 97 0.73 -4.67 6.18
CA ASP A 97 1.76 -4.84 7.20
C ASP A 97 2.46 -3.53 7.60
N MET A 98 1.75 -2.41 7.45
CA MET A 98 2.22 -1.07 7.84
C MET A 98 1.44 -0.52 9.04
N PRO A 99 1.67 -1.02 10.26
CA PRO A 99 0.90 -0.59 11.45
C PRO A 99 1.14 0.88 11.83
N ASP A 100 2.24 1.47 11.36
CA ASP A 100 2.63 2.87 11.61
C ASP A 100 2.13 3.84 10.52
N ILE A 101 1.22 3.40 9.66
CA ILE A 101 0.58 4.28 8.66
C ILE A 101 -0.12 5.44 9.36
N THR A 102 -0.01 6.62 8.79
CA THR A 102 -0.68 7.83 9.29
C THR A 102 -1.55 8.48 8.23
N GLU A 103 -2.55 9.24 8.65
CA GLU A 103 -3.38 10.05 7.76
C GLU A 103 -2.52 10.99 6.89
N THR A 104 -1.51 11.62 7.48
CA THR A 104 -0.59 12.51 6.76
C THR A 104 0.10 11.81 5.58
N MET A 105 0.50 10.54 5.72
CA MET A 105 1.11 9.79 4.62
C MET A 105 0.12 9.58 3.47
N ILE A 106 -1.13 9.29 3.80
CA ILE A 106 -2.22 9.08 2.84
C ILE A 106 -2.52 10.39 2.11
N ASP A 107 -2.70 11.48 2.86
CA ASP A 107 -2.99 12.81 2.32
C ASP A 107 -1.90 13.30 1.38
N ARG A 108 -0.64 13.11 1.74
CA ARG A 108 0.50 13.47 0.88
C ARG A 108 0.51 12.69 -0.42
N CYS A 109 0.25 11.37 -0.37
CA CYS A 109 0.13 10.59 -1.60
C CYS A 109 -0.99 11.13 -2.50
N GLU A 110 -2.17 11.40 -1.96
CA GLU A 110 -3.30 11.92 -2.72
C GLU A 110 -3.04 13.32 -3.29
N GLU A 111 -2.44 14.21 -2.50
CA GLU A 111 -2.12 15.59 -2.92
C GLU A 111 -1.28 15.59 -4.22
N TRP A 112 -0.25 14.75 -4.27
CA TRP A 112 0.65 14.67 -5.43
C TRP A 112 0.01 14.04 -6.68
N LEU A 113 -1.10 13.31 -6.54
CA LEU A 113 -1.87 12.82 -7.69
C LEU A 113 -2.55 13.94 -8.50
N LYS A 114 -2.63 15.16 -7.98
CA LYS A 114 -3.06 16.31 -8.77
C LYS A 114 -2.08 16.64 -9.89
N HIS A 115 -0.79 16.35 -9.67
CA HIS A 115 0.31 16.71 -10.56
C HIS A 115 0.88 15.52 -11.34
N TYR A 116 0.85 14.31 -10.75
CA TYR A 116 1.46 13.11 -11.30
C TYR A 116 0.46 11.97 -11.39
N SER A 117 0.78 10.96 -12.20
CA SER A 117 -0.05 9.75 -12.32
C SER A 117 0.23 8.72 -11.24
N VAL A 118 1.43 8.78 -10.64
CA VAL A 118 1.87 7.94 -9.52
C VAL A 118 2.55 8.84 -8.49
N SER A 119 2.30 8.58 -7.22
CA SER A 119 2.91 9.26 -6.09
C SER A 119 3.38 8.26 -5.03
N THR A 120 4.30 8.67 -4.19
CA THR A 120 4.71 7.90 -3.01
C THR A 120 5.22 8.85 -1.93
N VAL A 121 5.45 8.32 -0.73
CA VAL A 121 5.97 9.08 0.41
C VAL A 121 7.29 8.52 0.91
N TYR A 122 8.09 9.43 1.43
CA TYR A 122 9.39 9.14 2.01
C TYR A 122 9.62 9.99 3.27
N THR A 123 10.61 9.61 4.04
CA THR A 123 11.10 10.41 5.17
C THR A 123 12.63 10.40 5.20
N THR A 124 13.20 11.32 5.98
CA THR A 124 14.64 11.31 6.25
C THR A 124 15.01 10.03 6.98
N MET A 125 16.07 9.39 6.54
CA MET A 125 16.53 8.14 7.09
C MET A 125 17.29 8.39 8.41
N ARG A 126 16.92 7.67 9.46
CA ARG A 126 17.67 7.66 10.71
C ARG A 126 19.00 6.91 10.51
N GLU A 127 20.02 7.26 11.26
CA GLU A 127 21.35 6.65 11.14
C GLU A 127 21.30 5.12 11.28
N GLU A 128 20.51 4.61 12.23
CA GLU A 128 20.31 3.19 12.47
C GLU A 128 19.62 2.45 11.28
N GLU A 129 18.81 3.17 10.48
CA GLU A 129 18.12 2.61 9.31
C GLU A 129 19.00 2.63 8.05
N GLN A 130 20.02 3.48 8.01
CA GLN A 130 20.88 3.67 6.83
C GLN A 130 21.57 2.38 6.39
N ASN A 131 21.89 1.52 7.33
CA ASN A 131 22.64 0.28 7.08
C ASN A 131 21.74 -0.98 7.11
N ARG A 132 20.42 -0.83 7.32
CA ARG A 132 19.51 -1.98 7.28
C ARG A 132 19.25 -2.43 5.84
N PRO A 133 19.55 -3.69 5.47
CA PRO A 133 19.39 -4.17 4.10
C PRO A 133 17.92 -4.30 3.68
N GLU A 134 17.00 -4.44 4.64
CA GLU A 134 15.57 -4.51 4.40
C GLU A 134 14.91 -3.18 4.11
N SER A 135 15.52 -2.05 4.52
CA SER A 135 15.00 -0.71 4.29
C SER A 135 15.10 -0.35 2.81
N VAL A 136 13.96 -0.02 2.21
CA VAL A 136 13.94 0.46 0.83
C VAL A 136 14.36 1.92 0.81
N LYS A 137 15.45 2.19 0.11
CA LYS A 137 15.96 3.55 -0.09
C LYS A 137 15.49 4.10 -1.42
N MET A 138 15.19 5.39 -1.43
CA MET A 138 14.79 6.11 -2.62
C MET A 138 15.81 7.20 -2.95
N VAL A 139 16.22 7.28 -4.20
CA VAL A 139 16.98 8.40 -4.74
C VAL A 139 16.03 9.26 -5.55
N ARG A 140 16.09 10.57 -5.37
CA ARG A 140 15.20 11.53 -6.04
C ARG A 140 15.93 12.72 -6.61
N ALA A 141 15.30 13.38 -7.57
CA ALA A 141 15.69 14.69 -8.07
C ALA A 141 14.46 15.62 -8.00
N GLY A 142 14.50 16.60 -7.10
CA GLY A 142 13.32 17.41 -6.79
C GLY A 142 12.16 16.53 -6.34
N ASP A 143 11.04 16.60 -7.05
CA ASP A 143 9.82 15.85 -6.76
C ASP A 143 9.75 14.47 -7.42
N LYS A 144 10.77 14.08 -8.17
CA LYS A 144 10.77 12.84 -8.94
C LYS A 144 11.63 11.78 -8.26
N ALA A 145 11.01 10.63 -7.95
CA ALA A 145 11.74 9.43 -7.60
C ALA A 145 12.46 8.89 -8.85
N LEU A 146 13.75 8.63 -8.72
CA LEU A 146 14.60 8.12 -9.81
C LEU A 146 14.93 6.65 -9.64
N TRP A 147 15.05 6.21 -8.39
CA TRP A 147 15.48 4.86 -8.07
C TRP A 147 14.97 4.41 -6.71
N PHE A 148 14.64 3.12 -6.61
CA PHE A 148 14.32 2.43 -5.36
C PHE A 148 15.23 1.22 -5.22
N GLY A 149 15.88 1.04 -4.09
CA GLY A 149 16.79 -0.07 -3.88
C GLY A 149 16.83 -0.55 -2.44
N ARG A 150 17.17 -1.83 -2.27
CA ARG A 150 17.55 -2.44 -0.99
C ARG A 150 19.04 -2.69 -0.99
N GLY A 151 19.62 -2.86 0.20
CA GLY A 151 21.05 -3.12 0.35
C GLY A 151 21.96 -1.92 0.03
N MET A 152 21.41 -0.76 -0.30
CA MET A 152 22.17 0.49 -0.43
C MET A 152 22.57 0.99 0.95
N THR A 153 23.78 1.52 1.09
CA THR A 153 24.30 2.07 2.34
C THR A 153 24.70 3.53 2.16
N GLY A 154 24.55 4.32 3.20
CA GLY A 154 25.11 5.65 3.32
C GLY A 154 24.39 6.80 2.63
N TYR A 155 23.35 6.56 1.79
CA TYR A 155 22.60 7.64 1.15
C TYR A 155 21.19 7.21 0.70
N GLY A 156 20.35 8.19 0.40
CA GLY A 156 18.95 8.01 -0.02
C GLY A 156 17.97 8.36 1.09
N GLU A 157 16.72 8.56 0.69
CA GLU A 157 15.60 8.79 1.59
C GLU A 157 14.97 7.44 1.96
N TRP A 158 14.34 7.33 3.11
CA TRP A 158 13.60 6.13 3.49
C TRP A 158 12.23 6.11 2.81
N HIS A 159 12.03 5.20 1.89
CA HIS A 159 10.75 4.98 1.24
C HIS A 159 9.78 4.25 2.17
N LEU A 160 8.59 4.82 2.37
CA LEU A 160 7.62 4.33 3.36
C LEU A 160 6.62 3.31 2.82
N GLY A 161 6.69 2.94 1.52
CA GLY A 161 5.89 1.85 0.96
C GLY A 161 4.41 2.18 0.72
N VAL A 162 3.99 3.43 0.83
CA VAL A 162 2.67 3.91 0.44
C VAL A 162 2.73 4.46 -0.97
N TYR A 163 1.76 4.12 -1.79
CA TYR A 163 1.70 4.58 -3.19
C TYR A 163 0.31 5.13 -3.51
N GLY A 164 0.30 6.24 -4.23
CA GLY A 164 -0.90 6.77 -4.87
C GLY A 164 -0.86 6.50 -6.38
N TYR A 165 -2.01 6.21 -6.96
CA TYR A 165 -2.17 5.96 -8.39
C TYR A 165 -3.41 6.67 -8.93
N LYS A 166 -3.30 7.34 -10.09
CA LYS A 166 -4.48 7.57 -10.92
C LYS A 166 -4.93 6.24 -11.50
N ARG A 167 -6.23 6.10 -11.76
CA ARG A 167 -6.83 4.88 -12.29
C ARG A 167 -6.05 4.30 -13.48
N ASN A 168 -5.83 5.10 -14.51
CA ASN A 168 -5.14 4.67 -15.72
C ASN A 168 -3.72 4.13 -15.45
N ALA A 169 -2.99 4.73 -14.52
CA ALA A 169 -1.66 4.26 -14.16
C ALA A 169 -1.69 2.89 -13.48
N LEU A 170 -2.68 2.65 -12.60
CA LEU A 170 -2.82 1.37 -11.93
C LEU A 170 -3.33 0.27 -12.87
N GLU A 171 -4.26 0.59 -13.77
CA GLU A 171 -4.76 -0.33 -14.80
C GLU A 171 -3.66 -0.73 -15.81
N MET A 172 -2.70 0.16 -16.06
CA MET A 172 -1.55 -0.16 -16.93
C MET A 172 -0.47 -1.02 -16.25
N TYR A 173 -0.47 -1.11 -14.92
CA TYR A 173 0.58 -1.82 -14.18
C TYR A 173 0.85 -3.26 -14.66
N PRO A 174 -0.17 -4.11 -14.94
CA PRO A 174 0.06 -5.47 -15.43
C PRO A 174 0.70 -5.56 -16.82
N HIS A 175 0.74 -4.45 -17.55
CA HIS A 175 1.28 -4.39 -18.92
C HIS A 175 2.68 -3.76 -18.99
N LEU A 176 3.24 -3.40 -17.84
CA LEU A 176 4.62 -2.91 -17.74
C LEU A 176 5.60 -4.09 -17.86
N PRO A 177 6.79 -3.88 -18.50
CA PRO A 177 7.81 -4.91 -18.67
C PRO A 177 8.46 -5.34 -17.36
#